data_55956c3bfd9a837b18457a9c48deed63
#
_entry.id   55956c3bfd9a837b18457a9c48deed63
#
_cell.length_a   1.000
_cell.length_b   1.000
_cell.length_c   1.000
_cell.angle_alpha   90.00
_cell.angle_beta   90.00
_cell.angle_gamma   90.00
#
_symmetry.space_group_name_H-M   'P 1'
#
loop_
_entity.id
_entity.type
_entity.pdbx_description
1 polymer ?
#
loop_
_entity_poly.entity_id
_entity_poly.type
_entity_poly.pdbx_seq_one_letter_code
_entity_poly.pdbx_strand_id
1 'polypeptide(L)' 'MKGTVKWFNAKKGFGFISDEEGNDVFVHFSALQMDGFKVLDEGDEVEFEVIDGEKGPQAANV' A
#
# COMPACT_ATOMS: atom_id res chain seq x y z
N MET A 1 1.16 7.02 9.03
CA MET A 1 1.99 5.83 9.28
C MET A 1 2.93 5.63 8.10
N LYS A 2 4.14 5.22 8.39
CA LYS A 2 5.15 4.97 7.35
C LYS A 2 5.40 3.48 7.20
N GLY A 3 5.76 3.09 5.99
CA GLY A 3 6.11 1.71 5.72
C GLY A 3 6.89 1.59 4.43
N THR A 4 7.22 0.35 4.09
CA THR A 4 7.98 0.03 2.89
C THR A 4 7.17 -0.94 2.04
N VAL A 5 7.11 -0.68 0.75
CA VAL A 5 6.38 -1.55 -0.17
C VAL A 5 7.04 -2.92 -0.21
N LYS A 6 6.29 -3.94 0.17
CA LYS A 6 6.77 -5.32 0.14
C LYS A 6 6.72 -5.86 -1.28
N TRP A 7 5.59 -5.68 -1.94
CA TRP A 7 5.42 -5.95 -3.36
C TRP A 7 4.12 -5.32 -3.84
N PHE A 8 4.02 -5.10 -5.14
CA PHE A 8 2.83 -4.55 -5.74
C PHE A 8 2.66 -5.11 -7.14
N ASN A 9 1.46 -5.57 -7.48
CA ASN A 9 1.15 -6.10 -8.78
C ASN A 9 0.30 -5.10 -9.57
N ALA A 10 0.91 -4.42 -10.52
CA ALA A 10 0.24 -3.38 -11.30
C ALA A 10 -0.91 -3.93 -12.14
N LYS A 11 -0.78 -5.17 -12.62
CA LYS A 11 -1.85 -5.78 -13.43
C LYS A 11 -3.09 -6.06 -12.60
N LYS A 12 -2.91 -6.54 -11.40
CA LYS A 12 -4.02 -6.85 -10.50
C LYS A 12 -4.47 -5.64 -9.70
N GLY A 13 -3.60 -4.63 -9.59
CA GLY A 13 -3.93 -3.38 -8.92
C GLY A 13 -3.89 -3.44 -7.41
N PHE A 14 -3.10 -4.34 -6.84
CA PHE A 14 -2.97 -4.42 -5.39
C PHE A 14 -1.60 -4.95 -4.97
N GLY A 15 -1.31 -4.79 -3.69
CA GLY A 15 -0.07 -5.28 -3.12
C GLY A 15 -0.09 -5.17 -1.59
N PHE A 16 1.09 -5.22 -1.01
CA PHE A 16 1.26 -5.13 0.44
C PHE A 16 2.38 -4.18 0.81
N ILE A 17 2.16 -3.46 1.90
CA ILE A 17 3.13 -2.57 2.51
C ILE A 17 3.48 -3.17 3.88
N SER A 18 4.77 -3.20 4.20
CA SER A 18 5.23 -3.61 5.52
C SER A 18 5.34 -2.35 6.38
N ASP A 19 4.61 -2.29 7.48
CA ASP A 19 4.67 -1.12 8.35
C ASP A 19 5.93 -1.15 9.24
N GLU A 20 6.09 -0.14 10.09
CA GLU A 20 7.28 -0.03 10.94
C GLU A 20 7.40 -1.15 11.96
N GLU A 21 6.29 -1.81 12.27
CA GLU A 21 6.25 -2.93 13.21
C GLU A 21 6.40 -4.29 12.52
N GLY A 22 6.54 -4.29 11.19
CA GLY A 22 6.67 -5.52 10.41
C GLY A 22 5.37 -6.18 10.04
N ASN A 23 4.24 -5.50 10.23
CA ASN A 23 2.93 -6.02 9.85
C ASN A 23 2.65 -5.74 8.38
N ASP A 24 2.02 -6.69 7.70
CA ASP A 24 1.61 -6.52 6.31
C ASP A 24 0.29 -5.77 6.25
N VAL A 25 0.26 -4.71 5.44
CA VAL A 25 -0.94 -3.91 5.23
C VAL A 25 -1.32 -3.99 3.76
N PHE A 26 -2.55 -4.41 3.47
CA PHE A 26 -3.05 -4.50 2.10
C PHE A 26 -3.19 -3.11 1.49
N VAL A 27 -2.81 -2.98 0.22
CA VAL A 27 -2.98 -1.73 -0.51
C VAL A 27 -3.58 -2.01 -1.89
N HIS A 28 -4.61 -1.24 -2.25
CA HIS A 28 -5.23 -1.32 -3.56
C HIS A 28 -4.89 -0.05 -4.35
N PHE A 29 -4.82 -0.14 -5.68
CA PHE A 29 -4.42 1.00 -6.49
C PHE A 29 -5.32 2.22 -6.30
N SER A 30 -6.59 2.01 -5.93
CA SER A 30 -7.52 3.11 -5.67
C SER A 30 -7.14 3.94 -4.45
N ALA A 31 -6.27 3.41 -3.59
CA ALA A 31 -5.78 4.13 -2.41
C ALA A 31 -4.55 4.99 -2.72
N LEU A 32 -3.98 4.86 -3.90
CA LEU A 32 -2.80 5.61 -4.29
C LEU A 32 -3.18 7.00 -4.76
N GLN A 33 -2.59 8.01 -4.13
CA GLN A 33 -2.84 9.40 -4.50
C GLN A 33 -1.72 9.91 -5.39
N MET A 34 -1.63 9.34 -6.57
CA MET A 34 -0.63 9.69 -7.57
C MET A 34 -1.32 10.18 -8.83
N ASP A 35 -0.69 11.12 -9.51
CA ASP A 35 -1.13 11.55 -10.83
C ASP A 35 -0.60 10.57 -11.87
N GLY A 36 -1.45 10.17 -12.79
CA GLY A 36 -1.05 9.30 -13.88
C GLY A 36 -0.95 7.83 -13.48
N PHE A 37 0.20 7.20 -13.74
CA PHE A 37 0.36 5.77 -13.56
C PHE A 37 0.50 5.41 -12.07
N LYS A 38 -0.46 4.66 -11.56
CA LYS A 38 -0.54 4.31 -10.13
C LYS A 38 0.12 2.98 -9.85
N VAL A 39 1.42 3.01 -9.59
CA VAL A 39 2.18 1.82 -9.21
C VAL A 39 3.11 2.13 -8.05
N LEU A 40 3.42 1.08 -7.29
CA LEU A 40 4.43 1.14 -6.24
C LEU A 40 5.54 0.16 -6.59
N ASP A 41 6.77 0.57 -6.35
CA ASP A 41 7.93 -0.29 -6.56
C ASP A 41 8.33 -0.97 -5.25
N GLU A 42 8.76 -2.21 -5.34
CA GLU A 42 9.25 -2.97 -4.19
C GLU A 42 10.39 -2.21 -3.52
N GLY A 43 10.28 -2.03 -2.22
CA GLY A 43 11.28 -1.32 -1.44
C GLY A 43 11.04 0.18 -1.29
N ASP A 44 10.03 0.74 -1.97
CA ASP A 44 9.73 2.17 -1.84
C ASP A 44 9.20 2.48 -0.44
N GLU A 45 9.64 3.62 0.10
CA GLU A 45 9.08 4.13 1.34
C GLU A 45 7.82 4.92 1.02
N VAL A 46 6.77 4.65 1.77
CA VAL A 46 5.48 5.31 1.57
C VAL A 46 4.90 5.76 2.90
N GLU A 47 4.05 6.75 2.82
CA GLU A 47 3.28 7.23 3.95
C GLU A 47 1.80 6.94 3.67
N PHE A 48 1.08 6.45 4.66
CA PHE A 48 -0.30 6.02 4.46
C PHE A 48 -1.06 6.01 5.76
N GLU A 49 -2.40 5.89 5.64
CA GLU A 49 -3.28 5.70 6.78
C GLU A 49 -3.76 4.26 6.77
N VAL A 50 -4.07 3.72 7.94
CA VAL A 50 -4.61 2.36 8.05
C VAL A 50 -6.08 2.44 8.37
N ILE A 51 -6.88 1.75 7.56
CA ILE A 51 -8.32 1.62 7.77
C ILE A 51 -8.68 0.16 7.86
N ASP A 52 -9.82 -0.15 8.46
CA ASP A 52 -10.33 -1.52 8.51
C ASP A 52 -11.01 -1.84 7.18
N GLY A 53 -10.44 -2.79 6.45
CA GLY A 53 -11.00 -3.27 5.20
C GLY A 53 -11.59 -4.66 5.36
N GLU A 54 -12.18 -5.17 4.28
CA GLU A 54 -12.78 -6.50 4.29
C GLU A 54 -11.78 -7.61 4.59
N LYS A 55 -10.54 -7.39 4.20
CA LYS A 55 -9.46 -8.39 4.36
C LYS A 55 -8.55 -8.07 5.54
N GLY A 56 -8.97 -7.16 6.43
CA GLY A 56 -8.18 -6.72 7.55
C GLY A 56 -7.61 -5.32 7.34
N PRO A 57 -6.48 -4.97 7.98
CA PRO A 57 -5.90 -3.64 7.84
C PRO A 57 -5.61 -3.31 6.38
N GLN A 58 -6.01 -2.12 5.95
CA GLN A 58 -5.85 -1.68 4.58
C GLN A 58 -5.27 -0.27 4.54
N ALA A 59 -4.32 -0.04 3.63
CA ALA A 59 -3.74 1.28 3.46
C ALA A 59 -4.69 2.21 2.70
N ALA A 60 -4.72 3.45 3.11
CA ALA A 60 -5.50 4.49 2.44
C ALA A 60 -4.63 5.74 2.31
N ASN A 61 -4.92 6.55 1.31
CA ASN A 61 -4.21 7.82 1.10
C ASN A 61 -2.68 7.63 1.00
N VAL A 62 -2.26 6.63 0.25
CA VAL A 62 -0.84 6.28 0.08
C VAL A 62 -0.08 7.32 -0.74
#